data_ea6e8b2a928dc334d7ca6810eceeb180
#
_entry.id   ea6e8b2a928dc334d7ca6810eceeb180
#
_cell.length_a   1.000
_cell.length_b   1.000
_cell.length_c   1.000
_cell.angle_alpha   90.00
_cell.angle_beta   90.00
_cell.angle_gamma   90.00
#
_symmetry.space_group_name_H-M   'P 1'
#
loop_
_entity.id
_entity.type
_entity.pdbx_description
1 polymer ?
#
loop_
_entity_poly.entity_id
_entity_poly.type
_entity_poly.pdbx_seq_one_letter_code
_entity_poly.pdbx_strand_id
1 'polypeptide(L)'
;VPDHVVFMNTRGEFQFSIKSYGYPLLDSGGEFLYSINTDLSGLKRIDREGQILWSLTFPVPLTTAALAGEESVIGLMDGRLLLVGAEGEVIYEQEAGGSRIPVILGTAITEDRQQIALFSGIDPQSLSILQRRDNEFVSEVTLDLDSDFRREVDLSFTPDARFLYFEVEEGLGVLDIRKKTTAGILSPGVLRSLDAATDFSAAAFRTERGSNLLIFRPLSSVLLSRQLAVPDVFLRIIDNSLILGIDGFLLRADLAER
;
A
#
# COMPACT_ATOMS: atom_id res chain seq x y z
N VAL A 1 1.72 10.75 -17.53
CA VAL A 1 2.72 9.73 -17.13
C VAL A 1 4.04 10.16 -17.76
N PRO A 2 5.17 10.13 -17.02
CA PRO A 2 6.47 10.46 -17.57
C PRO A 2 6.91 9.45 -18.63
N ASP A 3 7.71 9.87 -19.60
CA ASP A 3 8.20 8.98 -20.66
C ASP A 3 9.18 7.92 -20.15
N HIS A 4 9.86 8.21 -19.05
CA HIS A 4 10.84 7.32 -18.43
C HIS A 4 10.65 7.27 -16.91
N VAL A 5 10.94 6.12 -16.33
CA VAL A 5 11.09 5.90 -14.89
C VAL A 5 12.57 5.76 -14.60
N VAL A 6 13.08 6.57 -13.68
CA VAL A 6 14.49 6.59 -13.26
C VAL A 6 14.62 5.89 -11.92
N PHE A 7 15.53 4.94 -11.82
CA PHE A 7 15.87 4.23 -10.60
C PHE A 7 17.15 4.76 -9.99
N MET A 8 17.11 5.03 -8.71
CA MET A 8 18.24 5.49 -7.91
C MET A 8 18.40 4.57 -6.70
N ASN A 9 19.63 4.43 -6.22
CA ASN A 9 19.86 3.76 -4.94
C ASN A 9 19.48 4.68 -3.77
N THR A 10 19.59 4.18 -2.54
CA THR A 10 19.25 4.93 -1.31
C THR A 10 20.17 6.12 -1.03
N ARG A 11 21.26 6.28 -1.80
CA ARG A 11 22.16 7.46 -1.77
C ARG A 11 21.81 8.49 -2.83
N GLY A 12 20.76 8.25 -3.65
CA GLY A 12 20.38 9.13 -4.75
C GLY A 12 21.25 8.97 -6.02
N GLU A 13 22.07 7.92 -6.10
CA GLU A 13 22.91 7.66 -7.28
C GLU A 13 22.09 6.92 -8.34
N PHE A 14 22.17 7.40 -9.58
CA PHE A 14 21.52 6.78 -10.73
C PHE A 14 21.94 5.31 -10.89
N GLN A 15 20.98 4.43 -11.11
CA GLN A 15 21.20 3.04 -11.39
C GLN A 15 20.87 2.71 -12.85
N PHE A 16 19.63 2.90 -13.23
CA PHE A 16 19.14 2.70 -14.60
C PHE A 16 17.86 3.48 -14.84
N SER A 17 17.41 3.54 -16.08
CA SER A 17 16.10 4.05 -16.45
C SER A 17 15.45 3.16 -17.48
N ILE A 18 14.13 3.07 -17.42
CA ILE A 18 13.33 2.32 -18.38
C ILE A 18 12.24 3.21 -18.97
N LYS A 19 11.73 2.83 -20.13
CA LYS A 19 10.55 3.46 -20.70
C LYS A 19 9.36 3.23 -19.79
N SER A 20 8.57 4.27 -19.57
CA SER A 20 7.32 4.16 -18.83
C SER A 20 6.24 3.46 -19.67
N TYR A 21 5.57 2.47 -19.07
CA TYR A 21 4.43 1.77 -19.68
C TYR A 21 3.10 2.09 -18.98
N GLY A 22 3.12 2.96 -17.98
CA GLY A 22 1.97 3.32 -17.16
C GLY A 22 2.38 3.84 -15.80
N TYR A 23 1.66 3.48 -14.75
CA TYR A 23 1.99 3.83 -13.37
C TYR A 23 2.95 2.79 -12.79
N PRO A 24 4.21 3.16 -12.49
CA PRO A 24 5.19 2.22 -11.97
C PRO A 24 4.86 1.85 -10.53
N LEU A 25 5.03 0.58 -10.20
CA LEU A 25 4.99 0.04 -8.85
C LEU A 25 6.27 -0.74 -8.60
N LEU A 26 6.78 -0.64 -7.38
CA LEU A 26 7.95 -1.37 -6.94
C LEU A 26 7.59 -2.14 -5.67
N ASP A 27 8.02 -3.38 -5.57
CA ASP A 27 7.84 -4.15 -4.34
C ASP A 27 8.61 -3.55 -3.16
N SER A 28 8.33 -3.99 -1.95
CA SER A 28 8.98 -3.47 -0.74
C SER A 28 10.50 -3.67 -0.73
N GLY A 29 10.99 -4.75 -1.33
CA GLY A 29 12.42 -5.05 -1.48
C GLY A 29 13.12 -4.25 -2.57
N GLY A 30 12.38 -3.59 -3.46
CA GLY A 30 12.94 -2.85 -4.59
C GLY A 30 13.51 -3.74 -5.71
N GLU A 31 13.11 -5.00 -5.76
CA GLU A 31 13.62 -5.99 -6.71
C GLU A 31 12.68 -6.21 -7.89
N PHE A 32 11.38 -6.13 -7.65
CA PHE A 32 10.35 -6.45 -8.65
C PHE A 32 9.60 -5.21 -9.10
N LEU A 33 9.70 -4.93 -10.38
CA LEU A 33 9.07 -3.79 -11.00
C LEU A 33 7.80 -4.19 -11.76
N TYR A 34 6.75 -3.45 -11.50
CA TYR A 34 5.47 -3.60 -12.16
C TYR A 34 5.00 -2.27 -12.76
N SER A 35 4.04 -2.34 -13.67
CA SER A 35 3.39 -1.16 -14.23
C SER A 35 1.91 -1.41 -14.44
N ILE A 36 1.07 -0.54 -13.88
CA ILE A 36 -0.37 -0.52 -14.16
C ILE A 36 -0.58 0.29 -15.44
N ASN A 37 -1.39 -0.21 -16.36
CA ASN A 37 -1.78 0.53 -17.55
C ASN A 37 -2.45 1.87 -17.17
N THR A 38 -2.28 2.90 -18.00
CA THR A 38 -2.84 4.23 -17.73
C THR A 38 -4.37 4.28 -17.67
N ASP A 39 -5.03 3.33 -18.31
CA ASP A 39 -6.49 3.14 -18.30
C ASP A 39 -6.97 2.17 -17.22
N LEU A 40 -6.06 1.74 -16.32
CA LEU A 40 -6.29 0.78 -15.24
C LEU A 40 -6.76 -0.61 -15.72
N SER A 41 -6.60 -0.92 -16.99
CA SER A 41 -7.07 -2.17 -17.60
C SER A 41 -6.15 -3.37 -17.39
N GLY A 42 -4.95 -3.18 -16.83
CA GLY A 42 -4.00 -4.28 -16.72
C GLY A 42 -2.76 -3.97 -15.92
N LEU A 43 -2.02 -5.04 -15.63
CA LEU A 43 -0.76 -5.05 -14.91
C LEU A 43 0.31 -5.73 -15.76
N LYS A 44 1.53 -5.22 -15.72
CA LYS A 44 2.72 -5.79 -16.36
C LYS A 44 3.81 -5.96 -15.34
N ARG A 45 4.57 -7.06 -15.43
CA ARG A 45 5.87 -7.20 -14.77
C ARG A 45 6.97 -6.87 -15.77
N ILE A 46 7.97 -6.14 -15.32
CA ILE A 46 9.03 -5.57 -16.16
C ILE A 46 10.38 -5.91 -15.52
N ASP A 47 11.38 -6.29 -16.31
CA ASP A 47 12.75 -6.48 -15.83
C ASP A 47 13.51 -5.14 -15.77
N ARG A 48 14.77 -5.18 -15.28
CA ARG A 48 15.64 -4.01 -15.17
C ARG A 48 16.11 -3.48 -16.52
N GLU A 49 16.02 -4.26 -17.57
CA GLU A 49 16.31 -3.92 -18.96
C GLU A 49 15.12 -3.27 -19.65
N GLY A 50 13.96 -3.21 -18.98
CA GLY A 50 12.72 -2.65 -19.49
C GLY A 50 11.91 -3.62 -20.37
N GLN A 51 12.22 -4.92 -20.35
CA GLN A 51 11.46 -5.93 -21.07
C GLN A 51 10.22 -6.34 -20.26
N ILE A 52 9.10 -6.50 -20.94
CA ILE A 52 7.87 -7.02 -20.32
C ILE A 52 8.02 -8.53 -20.18
N LEU A 53 8.09 -9.01 -18.93
CA LEU A 53 8.15 -10.43 -18.61
C LEU A 53 6.79 -11.09 -18.84
N TRP A 54 5.73 -10.45 -18.36
CA TRP A 54 4.35 -10.85 -18.62
C TRP A 54 3.40 -9.65 -18.53
N SER A 55 2.19 -9.82 -19.04
CA SER A 55 1.14 -8.81 -19.03
C SER A 55 -0.22 -9.45 -18.83
N LEU A 56 -0.99 -8.94 -17.88
CA LEU A 56 -2.38 -9.29 -17.63
C LEU A 56 -3.30 -8.14 -18.01
N THR A 57 -4.48 -8.48 -18.54
CA THR A 57 -5.55 -7.52 -18.83
C THR A 57 -6.80 -7.95 -18.09
N PHE A 58 -7.47 -6.99 -17.48
CA PHE A 58 -8.69 -7.21 -16.69
C PHE A 58 -9.93 -6.69 -17.45
N PRO A 59 -11.09 -7.36 -17.33
CA PRO A 59 -12.32 -6.93 -17.98
C PRO A 59 -12.95 -5.69 -17.34
N VAL A 60 -12.55 -5.35 -16.12
CA VAL A 60 -12.96 -4.16 -15.37
C VAL A 60 -11.73 -3.47 -14.80
N PRO A 61 -11.81 -2.16 -14.48
CA PRO A 61 -10.67 -1.44 -13.95
C PRO A 61 -10.10 -2.06 -12.67
N LEU A 62 -8.78 -2.08 -12.59
CA LEU A 62 -8.00 -2.29 -11.38
C LEU A 62 -8.18 -1.07 -10.48
N THR A 63 -8.47 -1.28 -9.21
CA THR A 63 -8.70 -0.22 -8.22
C THR A 63 -7.56 -0.08 -7.22
N THR A 64 -6.82 -1.17 -6.97
CA THR A 64 -5.69 -1.20 -6.04
C THR A 64 -4.78 -2.37 -6.36
N ALA A 65 -3.49 -2.25 -6.03
CA ALA A 65 -2.52 -3.32 -6.16
C ALA A 65 -1.50 -3.29 -5.01
N ALA A 66 -1.19 -4.46 -4.45
CA ALA A 66 -0.14 -4.64 -3.45
C ALA A 66 0.84 -5.72 -3.91
N LEU A 67 2.12 -5.52 -3.61
CA LEU A 67 3.22 -6.35 -4.10
C LEU A 67 4.00 -6.97 -2.94
N ALA A 68 4.32 -8.26 -3.06
CA ALA A 68 5.26 -8.95 -2.16
C ALA A 68 6.16 -9.89 -2.97
N GLY A 69 7.35 -9.41 -3.31
CA GLY A 69 8.27 -10.12 -4.17
C GLY A 69 7.63 -10.42 -5.53
N GLU A 70 7.55 -11.70 -5.88
CA GLU A 70 7.00 -12.16 -7.17
C GLU A 70 5.47 -12.25 -7.20
N GLU A 71 4.80 -12.16 -6.06
CA GLU A 71 3.33 -12.18 -6.00
C GLU A 71 2.76 -10.78 -5.95
N SER A 72 1.61 -10.59 -6.58
CA SER A 72 0.84 -9.34 -6.55
C SER A 72 -0.63 -9.60 -6.24
N VAL A 73 -1.18 -8.81 -5.33
CA VAL A 73 -2.60 -8.82 -4.99
C VAL A 73 -3.27 -7.67 -5.72
N ILE A 74 -4.32 -7.97 -6.47
CA ILE A 74 -5.04 -7.04 -7.31
C ILE A 74 -6.48 -6.93 -6.83
N GLY A 75 -6.94 -5.73 -6.56
CA GLY A 75 -8.34 -5.42 -6.33
C GLY A 75 -8.99 -4.85 -7.59
N LEU A 76 -10.18 -5.32 -7.91
CA LEU A 76 -10.94 -4.89 -9.08
C LEU A 76 -12.22 -4.13 -8.69
N MET A 77 -12.71 -3.33 -9.64
CA MET A 77 -13.91 -2.53 -9.46
C MET A 77 -15.20 -3.36 -9.27
N ASP A 78 -15.22 -4.60 -9.75
CA ASP A 78 -16.34 -5.52 -9.60
C ASP A 78 -16.32 -6.35 -8.30
N GLY A 79 -15.31 -6.11 -7.44
CA GLY A 79 -15.18 -6.79 -6.16
C GLY A 79 -14.34 -8.05 -6.17
N ARG A 80 -13.72 -8.40 -7.28
CA ARG A 80 -12.80 -9.53 -7.34
C ARG A 80 -11.42 -9.15 -6.79
N LEU A 81 -10.90 -10.00 -5.92
CA LEU A 81 -9.55 -10.03 -5.43
C LEU A 81 -8.81 -11.13 -6.20
N LEU A 82 -7.70 -10.78 -6.83
CA LEU A 82 -6.85 -11.73 -7.54
C LEU A 82 -5.47 -11.77 -6.87
N LEU A 83 -4.91 -12.97 -6.68
CA LEU A 83 -3.50 -13.15 -6.38
C LEU A 83 -2.82 -13.66 -7.66
N VAL A 84 -1.84 -12.93 -8.12
CA VAL A 84 -1.10 -13.21 -9.34
C VAL A 84 0.30 -13.68 -8.97
N GLY A 85 0.72 -14.79 -9.52
CA GLY A 85 2.01 -15.42 -9.29
C GLY A 85 3.13 -14.85 -10.16
N ALA A 86 4.28 -15.50 -10.06
CA ALA A 86 5.54 -15.07 -10.68
C ALA A 86 5.49 -15.00 -12.21
N GLU A 87 4.76 -15.90 -12.85
CA GLU A 87 4.64 -16.01 -14.30
C GLU A 87 3.43 -15.26 -14.85
N GLY A 88 2.70 -14.51 -13.99
CA GLY A 88 1.50 -13.79 -14.37
C GLY A 88 0.21 -14.62 -14.34
N GLU A 89 0.26 -15.83 -13.80
CA GLU A 89 -0.92 -16.68 -13.61
C GLU A 89 -1.75 -16.22 -12.40
N VAL A 90 -3.06 -16.31 -12.50
CA VAL A 90 -3.95 -16.11 -11.35
C VAL A 90 -3.94 -17.39 -10.51
N ILE A 91 -3.30 -17.32 -9.34
CA ILE A 91 -3.15 -18.48 -8.42
C ILE A 91 -4.25 -18.56 -7.37
N TYR A 92 -4.97 -17.45 -7.16
CA TYR A 92 -6.13 -17.39 -6.27
C TYR A 92 -7.08 -16.28 -6.71
N GLU A 93 -8.39 -16.51 -6.56
CA GLU A 93 -9.43 -15.53 -6.83
C GLU A 93 -10.53 -15.64 -5.77
N GLN A 94 -11.01 -14.50 -5.29
CA GLN A 94 -12.12 -14.39 -4.35
C GLN A 94 -12.98 -13.17 -4.69
N GLU A 95 -14.29 -13.27 -4.49
CA GLU A 95 -15.21 -12.14 -4.53
C GLU A 95 -15.40 -11.54 -3.14
N ALA A 96 -15.33 -10.21 -3.04
CA ALA A 96 -15.70 -9.49 -1.84
C ALA A 96 -17.24 -9.51 -1.70
N GLY A 97 -17.72 -9.97 -0.55
CA GLY A 97 -19.15 -10.03 -0.24
C GLY A 97 -19.57 -8.97 0.76
N GLY A 98 -20.87 -9.00 1.13
CA GLY A 98 -21.39 -8.27 2.29
C GLY A 98 -21.78 -6.80 2.06
N SER A 99 -21.58 -6.24 0.86
CA SER A 99 -21.94 -4.86 0.54
C SER A 99 -22.86 -4.74 -0.67
N ARG A 100 -23.53 -3.62 -0.82
CA ARG A 100 -24.38 -3.34 -1.98
C ARG A 100 -23.57 -3.21 -3.28
N ILE A 101 -22.37 -2.64 -3.19
CA ILE A 101 -21.42 -2.53 -4.31
C ILE A 101 -20.11 -3.18 -3.83
N PRO A 102 -19.70 -4.32 -4.39
CA PRO A 102 -18.59 -5.10 -3.85
C PRO A 102 -17.20 -4.63 -4.36
N VAL A 103 -16.99 -3.33 -4.58
CA VAL A 103 -15.71 -2.79 -5.06
C VAL A 103 -14.60 -3.03 -4.04
N ILE A 104 -13.40 -3.34 -4.50
CA ILE A 104 -12.21 -3.36 -3.64
C ILE A 104 -11.56 -1.99 -3.68
N LEU A 105 -11.36 -1.39 -2.51
CA LEU A 105 -10.82 -0.03 -2.37
C LEU A 105 -9.39 -0.03 -1.82
N GLY A 106 -8.93 -1.12 -1.22
CA GLY A 106 -7.57 -1.21 -0.70
C GLY A 106 -7.12 -2.65 -0.54
N THR A 107 -5.84 -2.91 -0.81
CA THR A 107 -5.20 -4.19 -0.59
C THR A 107 -3.82 -4.00 0.02
N ALA A 108 -3.40 -4.94 0.87
CA ALA A 108 -2.03 -5.10 1.31
C ALA A 108 -1.71 -6.59 1.41
N ILE A 109 -0.44 -6.95 1.28
CA ILE A 109 0.05 -8.31 1.44
C ILE A 109 1.30 -8.28 2.31
N THR A 110 1.46 -9.26 3.21
CA THR A 110 2.67 -9.38 4.04
C THR A 110 3.86 -9.85 3.21
N GLU A 111 5.08 -9.50 3.62
CA GLU A 111 6.31 -9.89 2.92
C GLU A 111 6.48 -11.41 2.81
N ASP A 112 6.03 -12.16 3.84
CA ASP A 112 6.00 -13.62 3.83
C ASP A 112 4.85 -14.22 2.99
N ARG A 113 3.99 -13.36 2.42
CA ARG A 113 2.84 -13.70 1.58
C ARG A 113 1.79 -14.57 2.28
N GLN A 114 1.77 -14.54 3.62
CA GLN A 114 0.85 -15.35 4.40
C GLN A 114 -0.46 -14.64 4.72
N GLN A 115 -0.49 -13.31 4.66
CA GLN A 115 -1.69 -12.54 4.94
C GLN A 115 -1.99 -11.52 3.85
N ILE A 116 -3.26 -11.34 3.55
CA ILE A 116 -3.79 -10.28 2.69
C ILE A 116 -4.76 -9.46 3.51
N ALA A 117 -4.62 -8.14 3.48
CA ALA A 117 -5.64 -7.22 3.94
C ALA A 117 -6.48 -6.74 2.76
N LEU A 118 -7.77 -6.66 2.96
CA LEU A 118 -8.76 -6.30 1.96
C LEU A 118 -9.70 -5.25 2.54
N PHE A 119 -9.71 -4.04 1.98
CA PHE A 119 -10.73 -3.03 2.24
C PHE A 119 -11.72 -3.03 1.10
N SER A 120 -12.98 -3.32 1.36
CA SER A 120 -13.96 -3.52 0.31
C SER A 120 -15.35 -2.99 0.66
N GLY A 121 -16.11 -2.79 -0.40
CA GLY A 121 -17.54 -2.51 -0.31
C GLY A 121 -17.90 -1.03 -0.31
N ILE A 122 -19.14 -0.78 -0.69
CA ILE A 122 -19.86 0.47 -0.48
C ILE A 122 -21.25 0.10 0.02
N ASP A 123 -21.62 0.62 1.18
CA ASP A 123 -22.87 0.31 1.89
C ASP A 123 -23.05 -1.17 2.25
N PRO A 124 -22.42 -1.71 3.30
CA PRO A 124 -21.35 -1.12 4.14
C PRO A 124 -19.96 -1.30 3.57
N GLN A 125 -18.96 -0.68 4.21
CA GLN A 125 -17.55 -0.94 3.99
C GLN A 125 -17.02 -1.91 5.03
N SER A 126 -16.05 -2.73 4.64
CA SER A 126 -15.44 -3.71 5.54
C SER A 126 -13.93 -3.82 5.32
N LEU A 127 -13.22 -4.14 6.40
CA LEU A 127 -11.81 -4.50 6.40
C LEU A 127 -11.68 -5.97 6.80
N SER A 128 -11.09 -6.77 5.94
CA SER A 128 -10.86 -8.20 6.19
C SER A 128 -9.38 -8.53 6.16
N ILE A 129 -8.95 -9.44 7.04
CA ILE A 129 -7.65 -10.10 6.99
C ILE A 129 -7.87 -11.54 6.54
N LEU A 130 -7.24 -11.90 5.46
CA LEU A 130 -7.25 -13.23 4.91
C LEU A 130 -5.92 -13.92 5.25
N GLN A 131 -5.97 -15.12 5.84
CA GLN A 131 -4.80 -15.93 6.16
C GLN A 131 -4.65 -17.04 5.15
N ARG A 132 -3.44 -17.21 4.59
CA ARG A 132 -3.12 -18.32 3.70
C ARG A 132 -3.15 -19.65 4.44
N ARG A 133 -3.87 -20.60 3.88
CA ARG A 133 -3.91 -22.00 4.33
C ARG A 133 -3.78 -22.89 3.12
N ASP A 134 -2.61 -23.48 2.98
CA ASP A 134 -2.22 -24.21 1.76
C ASP A 134 -2.30 -23.29 0.52
N ASN A 135 -3.19 -23.57 -0.41
CA ASN A 135 -3.38 -22.78 -1.65
C ASN A 135 -4.61 -21.86 -1.60
N GLU A 136 -5.27 -21.74 -0.45
CA GLU A 136 -6.46 -20.91 -0.27
C GLU A 136 -6.23 -19.83 0.76
N PHE A 137 -7.09 -18.81 0.75
CA PHE A 137 -7.12 -17.78 1.79
C PHE A 137 -8.45 -17.87 2.55
N VAL A 138 -8.35 -17.85 3.88
CA VAL A 138 -9.51 -17.93 4.79
C VAL A 138 -9.59 -16.63 5.57
N SER A 139 -10.79 -16.07 5.69
CA SER A 139 -10.99 -14.88 6.52
C SER A 139 -10.70 -15.20 7.99
N GLU A 140 -9.75 -14.46 8.56
CA GLU A 140 -9.39 -14.55 9.99
C GLU A 140 -10.04 -13.46 10.83
N VAL A 141 -10.15 -12.26 10.26
CA VAL A 141 -10.76 -11.08 10.88
C VAL A 141 -11.60 -10.38 9.83
N THR A 142 -12.78 -9.94 10.21
CA THR A 142 -13.61 -9.01 9.42
C THR A 142 -14.17 -7.96 10.36
N LEU A 143 -14.01 -6.70 9.98
CA LEU A 143 -14.49 -5.52 10.70
C LEU A 143 -15.43 -4.75 9.78
N ASP A 144 -16.63 -4.48 10.25
CA ASP A 144 -17.52 -3.50 9.62
C ASP A 144 -17.02 -2.10 9.96
N LEU A 145 -16.93 -1.24 8.95
CA LEU A 145 -16.41 0.11 9.10
C LEU A 145 -17.53 1.14 8.87
N ASP A 146 -17.61 2.09 9.77
CA ASP A 146 -18.44 3.29 9.60
C ASP A 146 -17.65 4.34 8.82
N SER A 147 -17.52 4.10 7.50
CA SER A 147 -16.77 4.95 6.56
C SER A 147 -17.47 4.99 5.21
N ASP A 148 -17.16 6.01 4.41
CA ASP A 148 -17.75 6.21 3.07
C ASP A 148 -16.70 6.58 2.02
N PHE A 149 -15.58 5.86 2.01
CA PHE A 149 -14.56 6.06 1.00
C PHE A 149 -15.08 5.66 -0.40
N ARG A 150 -14.79 6.52 -1.39
CA ARG A 150 -15.12 6.32 -2.80
C ARG A 150 -13.86 6.35 -3.68
N ARG A 151 -12.73 6.10 -3.09
CA ARG A 151 -11.39 6.11 -3.70
C ARG A 151 -10.55 5.00 -3.09
N GLU A 152 -9.37 4.82 -3.65
CA GLU A 152 -8.38 3.94 -3.05
C GLU A 152 -8.07 4.34 -1.59
N VAL A 153 -7.92 3.32 -0.75
CA VAL A 153 -7.63 3.41 0.69
C VAL A 153 -6.28 2.75 0.94
N ASP A 154 -5.40 3.50 1.59
CA ASP A 154 -4.07 2.98 1.92
C ASP A 154 -4.13 1.97 3.07
N LEU A 155 -3.49 0.82 2.85
CA LEU A 155 -3.30 -0.25 3.83
C LEU A 155 -1.81 -0.58 3.93
N SER A 156 -1.30 -0.83 5.14
CA SER A 156 0.09 -1.25 5.34
C SER A 156 0.24 -2.17 6.53
N PHE A 157 0.80 -3.36 6.32
CA PHE A 157 1.22 -4.24 7.39
C PHE A 157 2.53 -3.76 8.01
N THR A 158 2.71 -4.00 9.31
CA THR A 158 4.05 -3.99 9.89
C THR A 158 4.85 -5.20 9.40
N PRO A 159 6.20 -5.12 9.31
CA PRO A 159 7.04 -6.23 8.81
C PRO A 159 6.85 -7.55 9.58
N ASP A 160 6.50 -7.50 10.87
CA ASP A 160 6.19 -8.66 11.70
C ASP A 160 4.76 -9.18 11.52
N ALA A 161 4.00 -8.61 10.58
CA ALA A 161 2.60 -8.93 10.28
C ALA A 161 1.66 -8.89 11.51
N ARG A 162 2.05 -8.19 12.57
CA ARG A 162 1.25 -8.08 13.79
C ARG A 162 0.21 -7.00 13.71
N PHE A 163 0.55 -5.87 13.10
CA PHE A 163 -0.35 -4.74 12.96
C PHE A 163 -0.66 -4.46 11.50
N LEU A 164 -1.89 -4.03 11.26
CA LEU A 164 -2.30 -3.42 10.02
C LEU A 164 -2.70 -1.97 10.30
N TYR A 165 -2.13 -1.06 9.54
CA TYR A 165 -2.60 0.33 9.45
C TYR A 165 -3.56 0.45 8.28
N PHE A 166 -4.62 1.21 8.48
CA PHE A 166 -5.61 1.52 7.45
C PHE A 166 -6.11 2.94 7.59
N GLU A 167 -6.38 3.58 6.48
CA GLU A 167 -6.92 4.94 6.47
C GLU A 167 -8.32 4.96 7.08
N VAL A 168 -8.58 5.96 7.91
CA VAL A 168 -9.91 6.34 8.40
C VAL A 168 -10.14 7.82 8.13
N GLU A 169 -11.39 8.32 8.22
CA GLU A 169 -11.72 9.70 7.84
C GLU A 169 -10.89 10.77 8.57
N GLU A 170 -10.51 10.53 9.82
CA GLU A 170 -9.76 11.47 10.65
C GLU A 170 -8.39 10.94 11.09
N GLY A 171 -7.69 10.18 10.22
CA GLY A 171 -6.36 9.69 10.54
C GLY A 171 -6.08 8.26 10.11
N LEU A 172 -5.56 7.45 11.02
CA LEU A 172 -5.26 6.03 10.82
C LEU A 172 -5.96 5.15 11.84
N GLY A 173 -6.56 4.07 11.37
CA GLY A 173 -6.88 2.91 12.18
C GLY A 173 -5.66 2.00 12.33
N VAL A 174 -5.55 1.36 13.47
CA VAL A 174 -4.51 0.36 13.78
C VAL A 174 -5.20 -0.89 14.26
N LEU A 175 -5.08 -1.98 13.53
CA LEU A 175 -5.58 -3.30 13.93
C LEU A 175 -4.44 -4.13 14.52
N ASP A 176 -4.52 -4.54 15.80
CA ASP A 176 -3.69 -5.64 16.34
C ASP A 176 -4.34 -6.96 15.90
N ILE A 177 -3.75 -7.61 14.91
CA ILE A 177 -4.32 -8.80 14.26
C ILE A 177 -4.44 -9.95 15.26
N ARG A 178 -3.45 -10.13 16.15
CA ARG A 178 -3.44 -11.20 17.14
C ARG A 178 -4.51 -11.02 18.21
N LYS A 179 -4.73 -9.77 18.64
CA LYS A 179 -5.73 -9.45 19.67
C LYS A 179 -7.11 -9.17 19.09
N LYS A 180 -7.20 -8.96 17.76
CA LYS A 180 -8.43 -8.55 17.05
C LYS A 180 -9.04 -7.27 17.64
N THR A 181 -8.17 -6.31 18.01
CA THR A 181 -8.55 -5.02 18.58
C THR A 181 -8.06 -3.87 17.73
N THR A 182 -8.85 -2.81 17.67
CA THR A 182 -8.51 -1.60 16.91
C THR A 182 -8.21 -0.43 17.83
N ALA A 183 -7.35 0.46 17.36
CA ALA A 183 -7.09 1.77 17.95
C ALA A 183 -7.03 2.81 16.82
N GLY A 184 -7.08 4.11 17.18
CA GLY A 184 -7.00 5.21 16.23
C GLY A 184 -5.82 6.13 16.52
N ILE A 185 -5.21 6.68 15.47
CA ILE A 185 -4.25 7.79 15.52
C ILE A 185 -4.91 8.96 14.79
N LEU A 186 -5.30 9.97 15.54
CA LEU A 186 -5.94 11.15 14.96
C LEU A 186 -4.92 12.01 14.20
N SER A 187 -5.25 12.35 12.97
CA SER A 187 -4.52 13.31 12.16
C SER A 187 -5.46 13.90 11.11
N PRO A 188 -5.70 15.20 11.15
CA PRO A 188 -6.55 15.81 10.13
C PRO A 188 -5.89 15.79 8.76
N GLY A 189 -6.71 15.65 7.73
CA GLY A 189 -6.27 15.66 6.34
C GLY A 189 -6.43 14.32 5.62
N VAL A 190 -6.01 14.29 4.37
CA VAL A 190 -6.09 13.10 3.51
C VAL A 190 -4.73 12.39 3.55
N LEU A 191 -4.73 11.11 3.85
CA LEU A 191 -3.51 10.29 3.81
C LEU A 191 -2.91 10.31 2.38
N ARG A 192 -1.62 10.51 2.27
CA ARG A 192 -0.88 10.57 1.00
C ARG A 192 0.23 9.55 0.92
N SER A 193 0.76 9.16 2.06
CA SER A 193 1.79 8.14 2.11
C SER A 193 1.85 7.53 3.50
N LEU A 194 2.03 6.24 3.56
CA LEU A 194 2.13 5.45 4.77
C LEU A 194 3.20 4.39 4.56
N ASP A 195 4.10 4.25 5.51
CA ASP A 195 5.06 3.16 5.52
C ASP A 195 5.33 2.68 6.94
N ALA A 196 5.57 1.39 7.07
CA ALA A 196 5.73 0.71 8.34
C ALA A 196 7.07 -0.02 8.42
N ALA A 197 7.82 0.21 9.49
CA ALA A 197 9.00 -0.56 9.85
C ALA A 197 8.75 -1.29 11.18
N THR A 198 9.73 -2.04 11.65
CA THR A 198 9.59 -2.86 12.85
C THR A 198 9.43 -1.99 14.11
N ASP A 199 10.20 -0.92 14.23
CA ASP A 199 10.28 -0.12 15.47
C ASP A 199 9.43 1.15 15.45
N PHE A 200 9.11 1.63 14.26
CA PHE A 200 8.29 2.81 14.05
C PHE A 200 7.61 2.78 12.69
N SER A 201 6.62 3.62 12.54
CA SER A 201 5.91 3.83 11.28
C SER A 201 5.81 5.32 11.00
N ALA A 202 5.61 5.69 9.75
CA ALA A 202 5.45 7.08 9.37
C ALA A 202 4.26 7.24 8.41
N ALA A 203 3.59 8.38 8.54
CA ALA A 203 2.47 8.74 7.67
C ALA A 203 2.52 10.24 7.32
N ALA A 204 2.12 10.57 6.12
CA ALA A 204 1.98 11.96 5.67
C ALA A 204 0.54 12.23 5.25
N PHE A 205 -0.05 13.26 5.83
CA PHE A 205 -1.43 13.69 5.56
C PHE A 205 -1.42 15.05 4.90
N ARG A 206 -2.08 15.17 3.75
CA ARG A 206 -2.30 16.47 3.10
C ARG A 206 -3.38 17.24 3.84
N THR A 207 -3.09 18.47 4.22
CA THR A 207 -3.97 19.41 4.89
C THR A 207 -4.16 20.67 4.06
N GLU A 208 -5.05 21.57 4.47
CA GLU A 208 -5.20 22.89 3.82
C GLU A 208 -3.92 23.76 3.90
N ARG A 209 -3.04 23.50 4.88
CA ARG A 209 -1.82 24.27 5.13
C ARG A 209 -0.54 23.60 4.67
N GLY A 210 -0.64 22.52 3.89
CA GLY A 210 0.48 21.69 3.46
C GLY A 210 0.32 20.25 3.90
N SER A 211 1.36 19.62 4.45
CA SER A 211 1.31 18.23 4.91
C SER A 211 1.63 18.10 6.39
N ASN A 212 0.93 17.22 7.10
CA ASN A 212 1.30 16.80 8.45
C ASN A 212 2.05 15.46 8.39
N LEU A 213 3.31 15.47 8.81
CA LEU A 213 4.15 14.28 8.93
C LEU A 213 4.03 13.73 10.35
N LEU A 214 3.64 12.46 10.47
CA LEU A 214 3.63 11.72 11.73
C LEU A 214 4.68 10.63 11.72
N ILE A 215 5.39 10.47 12.84
CA ILE A 215 6.18 9.28 13.16
C ILE A 215 5.62 8.71 14.46
N PHE A 216 5.33 7.43 14.48
CA PHE A 216 4.62 6.80 15.60
C PHE A 216 5.03 5.33 15.78
N ARG A 217 4.70 4.77 16.94
CA ARG A 217 4.78 3.34 17.23
C ARG A 217 3.39 2.73 17.27
N PRO A 218 3.24 1.45 16.88
CA PRO A 218 1.96 0.76 16.98
C PRO A 218 1.38 0.85 18.40
N LEU A 219 0.09 1.22 18.52
CA LEU A 219 -0.70 1.27 19.74
C LEU A 219 -0.14 2.16 20.88
N SER A 220 0.98 2.87 20.72
CA SER A 220 1.60 3.50 21.87
C SER A 220 1.69 5.02 21.82
N SER A 221 2.30 5.62 20.84
CA SER A 221 2.49 7.06 20.85
C SER A 221 2.89 7.64 19.51
N VAL A 222 2.42 8.83 19.24
CA VAL A 222 3.02 9.70 18.24
C VAL A 222 4.36 10.20 18.79
N LEU A 223 5.45 9.83 18.12
CA LEU A 223 6.82 10.23 18.48
C LEU A 223 7.12 11.62 17.94
N LEU A 224 6.62 11.94 16.75
CA LEU A 224 6.76 13.23 16.08
C LEU A 224 5.48 13.56 15.32
N SER A 225 5.02 14.80 15.45
CA SER A 225 4.03 15.41 14.57
C SER A 225 4.60 16.72 14.06
N ARG A 226 4.73 16.87 12.73
CA ARG A 226 5.34 18.05 12.13
C ARG A 226 4.53 18.55 10.94
N GLN A 227 4.06 19.79 11.02
CA GLN A 227 3.47 20.49 9.89
C GLN A 227 4.58 20.95 8.93
N LEU A 228 4.45 20.59 7.65
CA LEU A 228 5.31 21.00 6.56
C LEU A 228 4.51 21.90 5.61
N ALA A 229 5.12 22.99 5.13
CA ALA A 229 4.48 23.95 4.24
C ALA A 229 4.51 23.50 2.77
N VAL A 230 4.39 22.19 2.51
CA VAL A 230 4.38 21.57 1.19
C VAL A 230 3.15 20.69 1.05
N PRO A 231 2.45 20.70 -0.10
CA PRO A 231 1.15 20.05 -0.23
C PRO A 231 1.23 18.53 -0.25
N ASP A 232 2.26 17.97 -0.84
CA ASP A 232 2.42 16.53 -0.98
C ASP A 232 3.79 16.08 -0.48
N VAL A 233 3.77 15.08 0.39
CA VAL A 233 4.94 14.42 0.94
C VAL A 233 4.76 12.93 0.71
N PHE A 234 5.71 12.33 0.00
CA PHE A 234 5.82 10.88 -0.11
C PHE A 234 6.92 10.41 0.82
N LEU A 235 6.71 9.30 1.48
CA LEU A 235 7.67 8.77 2.44
C LEU A 235 7.93 7.28 2.23
N ARG A 236 9.14 6.87 2.58
CA ARG A 236 9.56 5.48 2.65
C ARG A 236 10.52 5.31 3.81
N ILE A 237 10.44 4.18 4.51
CA ILE A 237 11.36 3.82 5.57
C ILE A 237 12.31 2.76 5.01
N ILE A 238 13.62 3.04 5.04
CA ILE A 238 14.66 2.13 4.56
C ILE A 238 15.78 2.11 5.59
N ASP A 239 16.17 0.95 6.09
CA ASP A 239 17.28 0.77 7.01
C ASP A 239 17.28 1.78 8.18
N ASN A 240 16.17 1.92 8.88
CA ASN A 240 16.03 2.87 10.00
C ASN A 240 16.15 4.36 9.62
N SER A 241 16.06 4.68 8.33
CA SER A 241 16.05 6.05 7.80
C SER A 241 14.71 6.35 7.15
N LEU A 242 14.21 7.56 7.35
CA LEU A 242 13.05 8.08 6.67
C LEU A 242 13.50 8.82 5.40
N ILE A 243 13.05 8.35 4.25
CA ILE A 243 13.22 9.02 2.97
C ILE A 243 11.95 9.80 2.67
N LEU A 244 12.09 11.09 2.38
CA LEU A 244 10.99 11.97 2.05
C LEU A 244 11.15 12.50 0.62
N GLY A 245 10.13 12.34 -0.21
CA GLY A 245 9.99 13.01 -1.49
C GLY A 245 9.16 14.28 -1.31
N ILE A 246 9.76 15.45 -1.54
CA ILE A 246 9.16 16.76 -1.34
C ILE A 246 9.54 17.67 -2.51
N ASP A 247 8.56 18.19 -3.25
CA ASP A 247 8.77 19.19 -4.33
C ASP A 247 9.91 18.83 -5.31
N GLY A 248 10.01 17.55 -5.67
CA GLY A 248 11.07 17.08 -6.59
C GLY A 248 12.43 16.83 -5.93
N PHE A 249 12.54 16.97 -4.61
CA PHE A 249 13.72 16.64 -3.83
C PHE A 249 13.52 15.34 -3.04
N LEU A 250 14.61 14.60 -2.86
CA LEU A 250 14.69 13.49 -1.92
C LEU A 250 15.49 13.93 -0.69
N LEU A 251 14.90 13.81 0.47
CA LEU A 251 15.54 14.10 1.76
C LEU A 251 15.64 12.78 2.54
N ARG A 252 16.78 12.58 3.20
CA ARG A 252 16.99 11.44 4.11
C ARG A 252 17.15 11.98 5.52
N ALA A 253 16.40 11.39 6.44
CA ALA A 253 16.52 11.64 7.89
C ALA A 253 16.83 10.30 8.58
N ASP A 254 18.01 10.20 9.16
CA ASP A 254 18.38 9.05 9.98
C ASP A 254 17.72 9.20 11.37
N LEU A 255 16.95 8.18 11.73
CA LEU A 255 16.26 8.15 13.01
C LEU A 255 17.21 7.52 14.04
N ALA A 256 17.85 8.37 14.85
CA ALA A 256 18.74 7.91 15.90
C ALA A 256 17.96 7.12 16.95
N GLU A 257 18.43 5.93 17.29
CA GLU A 257 18.00 5.21 18.50
C GLU A 257 18.29 6.09 19.74
N ARG A 258 17.26 6.39 20.51
CA ARG A 258 17.39 6.98 21.85
C ARG A 258 16.98 5.98 22.89
#